data_e310f9b1fd3f259d2ccda22e97ecfeed
#
_entry.id   e310f9b1fd3f259d2ccda22e97ecfeed
#
_cell.length_a   1.000
_cell.length_b   1.000
_cell.length_c   1.000
_cell.angle_alpha   90.00
_cell.angle_beta   90.00
_cell.angle_gamma   90.00
#
_symmetry.space_group_name_H-M   'P 1'
#
loop_
_entity.id
_entity.type
_entity.pdbx_description
1 polymer ?
#
loop_
_entity_poly.entity_id
_entity_poly.type
_entity_poly.pdbx_seq_one_letter_code
_entity_poly.pdbx_strand_id
1 'polypeptide(L)'
;MSKLATVLIVDDNPRCLEFMTLAFAAQGGITVSSEIKPVTALDRIRSEKPDLVVLDVKMPELDGFGVLSLLRGEGNPVPVVMCSGSALQNDIDRAYAGGCSGYLEKPTTMEDYRTMAGAILQYWKRGELPRH
;
A
#
# COMPACT_ATOMS: atom_id res chain seq x y z
N MET A 1 -19.52 11.87 -13.85
CA MET A 1 -18.91 12.04 -12.52
C MET A 1 -17.89 10.98 -12.26
N SER A 2 -16.69 11.38 -11.95
CA SER A 2 -15.67 10.39 -11.61
C SER A 2 -15.85 9.91 -10.16
N LYS A 3 -15.70 8.61 -9.98
CA LYS A 3 -15.70 8.00 -8.65
C LYS A 3 -14.44 8.41 -7.90
N LEU A 4 -14.57 8.69 -6.60
CA LEU A 4 -13.39 8.94 -5.75
C LEU A 4 -12.51 7.69 -5.72
N ALA A 5 -11.21 7.88 -5.83
CA ALA A 5 -10.26 6.78 -5.69
C ALA A 5 -10.31 6.23 -4.26
N THR A 6 -10.17 4.93 -4.14
CA THR A 6 -10.14 4.24 -2.85
C THR A 6 -8.75 3.68 -2.59
N VAL A 7 -8.21 3.96 -1.40
CA VAL A 7 -6.90 3.49 -0.97
C VAL A 7 -7.08 2.67 0.30
N LEU A 8 -6.56 1.45 0.28
CA LEU A 8 -6.51 0.61 1.48
C LEU A 8 -5.08 0.56 2.00
N ILE A 9 -4.91 0.90 3.27
CA ILE A 9 -3.61 0.88 3.93
C ILE A 9 -3.57 -0.28 4.91
N VAL A 10 -2.55 -1.13 4.79
CA VAL A 10 -2.39 -2.33 5.60
C VAL A 10 -1.07 -2.26 6.36
N ASP A 11 -1.15 -2.22 7.67
CA ASP A 11 0.02 -2.16 8.56
C ASP A 11 -0.38 -2.70 9.93
N ASP A 12 0.39 -3.61 10.50
CA ASP A 12 0.10 -4.19 11.80
C ASP A 12 0.46 -3.27 12.97
N ASN A 13 1.22 -2.21 12.71
CA ASN A 13 1.59 -1.22 13.72
C ASN A 13 0.52 -0.11 13.74
N PRO A 14 -0.26 0.02 14.84
CA PRO A 14 -1.34 1.00 14.89
C PRO A 14 -0.88 2.45 14.70
N ARG A 15 0.30 2.79 15.19
CA ARG A 15 0.84 4.15 15.06
C ARG A 15 1.20 4.48 13.61
N CYS A 16 1.89 3.57 12.93
CA CYS A 16 2.22 3.74 11.52
C CYS A 16 0.96 3.82 10.67
N LEU A 17 -0.01 2.96 10.97
CA LEU A 17 -1.30 2.93 10.28
C LEU A 17 -2.03 4.26 10.42
N GLU A 18 -2.04 4.83 11.63
CA GLU A 18 -2.66 6.13 11.88
C GLU A 18 -1.97 7.25 11.09
N PHE A 19 -0.64 7.31 11.12
CA PHE A 19 0.12 8.33 10.39
C PHE A 19 -0.11 8.23 8.88
N MET A 20 -0.08 7.01 8.35
CA MET A 20 -0.32 6.74 6.93
C MET A 20 -1.72 7.17 6.52
N THR A 21 -2.72 6.77 7.32
CA THR A 21 -4.13 7.11 7.06
C THR A 21 -4.34 8.62 7.04
N LEU A 22 -3.80 9.33 8.03
CA LEU A 22 -3.90 10.78 8.10
C LEU A 22 -3.19 11.45 6.92
N ALA A 23 -2.02 10.95 6.55
CA ALA A 23 -1.24 11.52 5.46
C ALA A 23 -1.97 11.39 4.11
N PHE A 24 -2.56 10.24 3.82
CA PHE A 24 -3.34 10.05 2.60
C PHE A 24 -4.64 10.86 2.62
N ALA A 25 -5.36 10.85 3.74
CA ALA A 25 -6.60 11.62 3.87
C ALA A 25 -6.36 13.13 3.67
N ALA A 26 -5.23 13.64 4.11
CA ALA A 26 -4.87 15.05 3.97
C ALA A 26 -4.70 15.49 2.52
N GLN A 27 -4.47 14.55 1.59
CA GLN A 27 -4.33 14.88 0.16
C GLN A 27 -5.66 15.28 -0.48
N GLY A 28 -6.78 14.85 0.10
CA GLY A 28 -8.11 15.13 -0.45
C GLY A 28 -8.43 14.34 -1.71
N GLY A 29 -9.71 14.27 -2.06
CA GLY A 29 -10.17 13.65 -3.30
C GLY A 29 -10.07 12.13 -3.33
N ILE A 30 -9.90 11.48 -2.18
CA ILE A 30 -9.82 10.02 -2.08
C ILE A 30 -10.57 9.54 -0.85
N THR A 31 -10.94 8.26 -0.88
CA THR A 31 -11.48 7.56 0.27
C THR A 31 -10.38 6.65 0.82
N VAL A 32 -10.04 6.81 2.09
CA VAL A 32 -8.97 6.04 2.73
C VAL A 32 -9.57 5.09 3.74
N SER A 33 -9.16 3.83 3.68
CA SER A 33 -9.50 2.84 4.70
C SER A 33 -8.23 2.15 5.18
N SER A 34 -8.30 1.54 6.34
CA SER A 34 -7.14 0.92 6.97
C SER A 34 -7.47 -0.46 7.49
N GLU A 35 -6.46 -1.32 7.54
CA GLU A 35 -6.57 -2.67 8.06
C GLU A 35 -5.29 -3.06 8.79
N ILE A 36 -5.44 -3.60 9.98
CA ILE A 36 -4.31 -3.99 10.82
C ILE A 36 -3.92 -5.47 10.64
N LYS A 37 -4.82 -6.30 10.10
CA LYS A 37 -4.61 -7.75 9.95
C LYS A 37 -4.43 -8.13 8.48
N PRO A 38 -3.34 -8.83 8.12
CA PRO A 38 -3.07 -9.15 6.71
C PRO A 38 -4.11 -10.09 6.09
N VAL A 39 -4.61 -11.07 6.83
CA VAL A 39 -5.64 -12.00 6.30
C VAL A 39 -6.93 -11.26 6.01
N THR A 40 -7.37 -10.40 6.92
CA THR A 40 -8.56 -9.57 6.72
C THR A 40 -8.35 -8.60 5.55
N ALA A 41 -7.12 -8.07 5.41
CA ALA A 41 -6.78 -7.20 4.28
C ALA A 41 -6.99 -7.91 2.94
N LEU A 42 -6.58 -9.16 2.81
CA LEU A 42 -6.82 -9.95 1.60
C LEU A 42 -8.30 -10.03 1.26
N ASP A 43 -9.13 -10.36 2.23
CA ASP A 43 -10.57 -10.43 2.03
C ASP A 43 -11.16 -9.08 1.60
N ARG A 44 -10.68 -8.01 2.21
CA ARG A 44 -11.13 -6.66 1.88
C ARG A 44 -10.70 -6.23 0.48
N ILE A 45 -9.48 -6.56 0.08
CA ILE A 45 -9.00 -6.24 -1.28
C ILE A 45 -9.86 -6.97 -2.31
N ARG A 46 -10.21 -8.23 -2.07
CA ARG A 46 -11.05 -9.02 -2.97
C ARG A 46 -12.47 -8.46 -3.07
N SER A 47 -13.07 -8.06 -1.94
CA SER A 47 -14.46 -7.61 -1.89
C SER A 47 -14.63 -6.13 -2.20
N GLU A 48 -13.78 -5.27 -1.67
CA GLU A 48 -13.90 -3.81 -1.80
C GLU A 48 -13.25 -3.30 -3.09
N LYS A 49 -12.31 -4.04 -3.64
CA LYS A 49 -11.59 -3.69 -4.88
C LYS A 49 -11.02 -2.27 -4.84
N PRO A 50 -10.12 -1.97 -3.88
CA PRO A 50 -9.51 -0.64 -3.82
C PRO A 50 -8.70 -0.35 -5.09
N ASP A 51 -8.53 0.92 -5.36
CA ASP A 51 -7.75 1.36 -6.53
C ASP A 51 -6.24 1.28 -6.26
N LEU A 52 -5.85 1.32 -5.01
CA LEU A 52 -4.46 1.29 -4.58
C LEU A 52 -4.35 0.64 -3.20
N VAL A 53 -3.35 -0.21 -3.01
CA VAL A 53 -3.04 -0.81 -1.72
C VAL A 53 -1.66 -0.35 -1.28
N VAL A 54 -1.56 0.18 -0.07
CA VAL A 54 -0.28 0.49 0.58
C VAL A 54 -0.07 -0.57 1.66
N LEU A 55 1.00 -1.34 1.54
CA LEU A 55 1.17 -2.59 2.27
C LEU A 55 2.50 -2.62 3.02
N ASP A 56 2.43 -2.84 4.33
CA ASP A 56 3.62 -3.07 5.14
C ASP A 56 4.25 -4.41 4.78
N VAL A 57 5.58 -4.47 4.79
CA VAL A 57 6.31 -5.69 4.47
C VAL A 57 6.32 -6.66 5.66
N LYS A 58 6.61 -6.15 6.85
CA LYS A 58 6.79 -7.01 8.04
C LYS A 58 5.54 -7.02 8.89
N MET A 59 4.79 -8.12 8.79
CA MET A 59 3.60 -8.36 9.60
C MET A 59 3.65 -9.80 10.11
N PRO A 60 3.10 -10.07 11.31
CA PRO A 60 3.04 -11.44 11.83
C PRO A 60 2.09 -12.31 11.01
N GLU A 61 2.28 -13.61 11.05
CA GLU A 61 1.45 -14.65 10.41
C GLU A 61 1.56 -14.64 8.89
N LEU A 62 1.25 -13.52 8.23
CA LEU A 62 1.33 -13.37 6.78
C LEU A 62 1.95 -12.01 6.48
N ASP A 63 3.17 -11.99 5.99
CA ASP A 63 3.87 -10.75 5.67
C ASP A 63 3.40 -10.13 4.34
N GLY A 64 3.91 -8.93 4.04
CA GLY A 64 3.53 -8.23 2.81
C GLY A 64 3.88 -8.99 1.54
N PHE A 65 5.00 -9.70 1.51
CA PHE A 65 5.37 -10.55 0.37
C PHE A 65 4.34 -11.65 0.15
N GLY A 66 3.85 -12.26 1.24
CA GLY A 66 2.82 -13.29 1.18
C GLY A 66 1.50 -12.76 0.65
N VAL A 67 1.08 -11.58 1.12
CA VAL A 67 -0.14 -10.93 0.63
C VAL A 67 -0.02 -10.65 -0.86
N LEU A 68 1.10 -10.06 -1.28
CA LEU A 68 1.35 -9.75 -2.68
C LEU A 68 1.31 -11.00 -3.56
N SER A 69 1.98 -12.07 -3.12
CA SER A 69 2.02 -13.34 -3.84
C SER A 69 0.63 -13.92 -4.04
N LEU A 70 -0.20 -13.88 -3.01
CA LEU A 70 -1.57 -14.38 -3.11
C LEU A 70 -2.41 -13.55 -4.08
N LEU A 71 -2.28 -12.22 -4.03
CA LEU A 71 -3.00 -11.33 -4.96
C LEU A 71 -2.61 -11.60 -6.41
N ARG A 72 -1.32 -11.68 -6.70
CA ARG A 72 -0.85 -11.92 -8.07
C ARG A 72 -1.18 -13.33 -8.55
N GLY A 73 -1.14 -14.31 -7.65
CA GLY A 73 -1.55 -15.68 -7.96
C GLY A 73 -3.02 -15.81 -8.33
N GLU A 74 -3.87 -14.91 -7.83
CA GLU A 74 -5.28 -14.84 -8.16
C GLU A 74 -5.55 -14.05 -9.45
N GLY A 75 -4.52 -13.46 -10.04
CA GLY A 75 -4.69 -12.58 -11.19
C GLY A 75 -5.19 -11.19 -10.83
N ASN A 76 -5.11 -10.81 -9.55
CA ASN A 76 -5.51 -9.48 -9.11
C ASN A 76 -4.41 -8.46 -9.46
N PRO A 77 -4.68 -7.48 -10.35
CA PRO A 77 -3.66 -6.55 -10.84
C PRO A 77 -3.56 -5.26 -10.03
N VAL A 78 -4.23 -5.16 -8.89
CA VAL A 78 -4.27 -3.90 -8.12
C VAL A 78 -2.85 -3.36 -7.87
N PRO A 79 -2.62 -2.06 -8.07
CA PRO A 79 -1.34 -1.46 -7.71
C PRO A 79 -1.06 -1.61 -6.22
N VAL A 80 0.11 -2.14 -5.89
CA VAL A 80 0.55 -2.34 -4.51
C VAL A 80 1.85 -1.60 -4.30
N VAL A 81 1.85 -0.63 -3.40
CA VAL A 81 3.07 0.05 -2.95
C VAL A 81 3.44 -0.53 -1.59
N MET A 82 4.61 -1.10 -1.50
CA MET A 82 5.09 -1.69 -0.26
C MET A 82 5.92 -0.67 0.53
N CYS A 83 5.75 -0.67 1.84
CA CYS A 83 6.49 0.20 2.76
C CYS A 83 7.16 -0.64 3.82
N SER A 84 8.41 -0.33 4.14
CA SER A 84 9.18 -1.07 5.16
C SER A 84 10.00 -0.11 5.99
N GLY A 85 10.28 -0.50 7.23
CA GLY A 85 11.21 0.24 8.09
C GLY A 85 12.67 0.15 7.64
N SER A 86 12.96 -0.73 6.67
CA SER A 86 14.29 -0.86 6.11
C SER A 86 14.21 -0.96 4.59
N ALA A 87 15.24 -0.44 3.90
CA ALA A 87 15.32 -0.48 2.44
C ALA A 87 16.46 -1.42 2.00
N LEU A 88 16.42 -2.67 2.48
CA LEU A 88 17.39 -3.69 2.09
C LEU A 88 17.18 -4.10 0.64
N GLN A 89 18.25 -4.15 -0.13
CA GLN A 89 18.17 -4.44 -1.57
C GLN A 89 17.50 -5.78 -1.87
N ASN A 90 17.76 -6.80 -1.05
CA ASN A 90 17.12 -8.10 -1.23
C ASN A 90 15.61 -8.03 -1.09
N ASP A 91 15.11 -7.24 -0.15
CA ASP A 91 13.66 -7.05 0.05
C ASP A 91 13.05 -6.27 -1.12
N ILE A 92 13.74 -5.25 -1.60
CA ILE A 92 13.30 -4.48 -2.76
C ILE A 92 13.20 -5.38 -3.99
N ASP A 93 14.24 -6.16 -4.26
CA ASP A 93 14.28 -7.08 -5.39
C ASP A 93 13.16 -8.11 -5.31
N ARG A 94 12.94 -8.67 -4.11
CA ARG A 94 11.88 -9.63 -3.85
C ARG A 94 10.49 -9.03 -4.09
N ALA A 95 10.29 -7.79 -3.67
CA ALA A 95 9.03 -7.09 -3.85
C ALA A 95 8.71 -6.90 -5.34
N TYR A 96 9.66 -6.40 -6.10
CA TYR A 96 9.44 -6.18 -7.54
C TYR A 96 9.31 -7.51 -8.30
N ALA A 97 10.07 -8.52 -7.93
CA ALA A 97 9.92 -9.86 -8.51
C ALA A 97 8.53 -10.44 -8.22
N GLY A 98 7.95 -10.11 -7.07
CA GLY A 98 6.60 -10.53 -6.70
C GLY A 98 5.49 -9.70 -7.35
N GLY A 99 5.81 -8.62 -8.03
CA GLY A 99 4.83 -7.81 -8.75
C GLY A 99 4.33 -6.57 -8.01
N CYS A 100 5.13 -5.99 -7.11
CA CYS A 100 4.75 -4.72 -6.50
C CYS A 100 4.89 -3.58 -7.50
N SER A 101 4.15 -2.50 -7.26
CA SER A 101 4.17 -1.30 -8.10
C SER A 101 5.17 -0.26 -7.60
N GLY A 102 5.57 -0.36 -6.34
CA GLY A 102 6.57 0.51 -5.74
C GLY A 102 7.01 -0.03 -4.39
N TYR A 103 8.20 0.36 -3.95
CA TYR A 103 8.75 -0.01 -2.65
C TYR A 103 9.37 1.23 -2.02
N LEU A 104 8.95 1.57 -0.81
CA LEU A 104 9.40 2.77 -0.12
C LEU A 104 9.81 2.45 1.32
N GLU A 105 10.81 3.18 1.81
CA GLU A 105 11.17 3.13 3.21
C GLU A 105 10.19 4.00 4.01
N LYS A 106 9.74 3.48 5.17
CA LYS A 106 8.82 4.23 6.03
C LYS A 106 9.47 5.51 6.52
N PRO A 107 8.78 6.66 6.39
CA PRO A 107 9.27 7.91 6.96
C PRO A 107 9.27 7.89 8.48
N THR A 108 9.89 8.90 9.08
CA THR A 108 9.96 9.05 10.53
C THR A 108 9.20 10.27 11.05
N THR A 109 8.80 11.18 10.15
CA THR A 109 8.05 12.38 10.51
C THR A 109 6.71 12.42 9.78
N MET A 110 5.73 13.10 10.36
CA MET A 110 4.42 13.27 9.74
C MET A 110 4.53 14.04 8.41
N GLU A 111 5.42 15.03 8.36
CA GLU A 111 5.66 15.79 7.14
C GLU A 111 6.13 14.89 5.99
N ASP A 112 7.06 13.98 6.27
CA ASP A 112 7.58 13.06 5.27
C ASP A 112 6.52 12.03 4.86
N TYR A 113 5.66 11.60 5.77
CA TYR A 113 4.50 10.74 5.42
C TYR A 113 3.58 11.46 4.44
N ARG A 114 3.31 12.75 4.66
CA ARG A 114 2.47 13.55 3.76
C ARG A 114 3.11 13.71 2.39
N THR A 115 4.41 13.97 2.35
CA THR A 115 5.16 14.08 1.09
C THR A 115 5.11 12.77 0.32
N MET A 116 5.31 11.66 1.01
CA MET A 116 5.25 10.33 0.40
C MET A 116 3.85 10.02 -0.14
N ALA A 117 2.81 10.29 0.64
CA ALA A 117 1.43 10.06 0.22
C ALA A 117 1.09 10.88 -1.02
N GLY A 118 1.49 12.15 -1.03
CA GLY A 118 1.27 13.02 -2.19
C GLY A 118 1.97 12.52 -3.45
N ALA A 119 3.21 12.06 -3.31
CA ALA A 119 3.97 11.52 -4.43
C ALA A 119 3.33 10.24 -5.00
N ILE A 120 2.93 9.32 -4.13
CA ILE A 120 2.27 8.06 -4.54
C ILE A 120 0.98 8.38 -5.31
N LEU A 121 0.15 9.26 -4.78
CA LEU A 121 -1.12 9.61 -5.41
C LEU A 121 -0.92 10.32 -6.74
N GLN A 122 0.12 11.15 -6.84
CA GLN A 122 0.42 11.85 -8.08
C GLN A 122 0.81 10.85 -9.19
N TYR A 123 1.67 9.88 -8.89
CA TYR A 123 2.04 8.83 -9.84
C TYR A 123 0.83 7.98 -10.21
N TRP A 124 -0.01 7.64 -9.24
CA TRP A 124 -1.22 6.87 -9.49
C TRP A 124 -2.18 7.62 -10.44
N LYS A 125 -2.41 8.92 -10.19
CA LYS A 125 -3.29 9.75 -11.03
C LYS A 125 -2.80 9.87 -12.47
N ARG A 126 -1.49 9.84 -12.68
CA ARG A 126 -0.89 9.88 -14.02
C ARG A 126 -0.90 8.51 -14.70
N GLY A 127 -1.33 7.46 -14.03
CA GLY A 127 -1.24 6.11 -14.56
C GLY A 127 0.17 5.56 -14.59
N GLU A 128 1.09 6.12 -13.80
CA GLU A 128 2.51 5.73 -13.79
C GLU A 128 2.81 4.60 -12.82
N LEU A 129 1.85 4.21 -11.95
CA LEU A 129 2.01 3.03 -11.10
C LEU A 129 1.62 1.78 -11.89
N PRO A 130 2.54 0.83 -12.08
CA PRO A 130 2.25 -0.38 -12.85
C PRO A 130 1.13 -1.20 -12.22
N ARG A 131 0.29 -1.74 -13.08
CA ARG A 131 -0.70 -2.76 -12.73
C ARG A 131 -0.21 -4.09 -13.29
N HIS A 132 -0.44 -5.15 -12.53
CA HIS A 132 0.01 -6.49 -12.93
C HIS A 132 -1.17 -7.46 -13.12
#